data_bcc63414dd6b1af7f24640c0b6f18622
#
_entry.id   bcc63414dd6b1af7f24640c0b6f18622
#
_cell.length_a   1.000
_cell.length_b   1.000
_cell.length_c   1.000
_cell.angle_alpha   90.00
_cell.angle_beta   90.00
_cell.angle_gamma   90.00
#
_symmetry.space_group_name_H-M   'P 1'
#
loop_
_entity.id
_entity.type
_entity.pdbx_description
1 polymer ?
#
loop_
_entity_poly.entity_id
_entity_poly.type
_entity_poly.pdbx_seq_one_letter_code
_entity_poly.pdbx_strand_id
1 'polypeptide(L)'
;ELMQECFQAQRATLGELLLHAKRNTMLKGRDDDFSRGMDAAATAMNPQSDDLAAERAEHLALFNLLGDPLLRIAQPGQVLLQTVTTATAGERLEISGTSSVDGRCTCELVVRRDRLTFRPPPRDAYLEDAASLADYEQVYRQANDPRLNSKQTEAVDGVFTLSLDVPIDAHGPCHLRVFVEGHDSFAIGSADVKIKRAPRASIKAAQTGTADRHE
;
A
#
# COMPACT_ATOMS: atom_id res chain seq x y z
N GLU A 1 0.38 -19.34 -2.56
CA GLU A 1 -0.97 -19.91 -2.58
C GLU A 1 -1.97 -19.06 -1.79
N LEU A 2 -1.72 -18.65 -0.51
CA LEU A 2 -2.69 -17.89 0.30
C LEU A 2 -3.13 -16.59 -0.38
N MET A 3 -2.18 -15.83 -0.91
CA MET A 3 -2.46 -14.57 -1.64
C MET A 3 -3.22 -14.81 -2.95
N GLN A 4 -2.95 -15.92 -3.65
CA GLN A 4 -3.71 -16.28 -4.84
C GLN A 4 -5.17 -16.58 -4.51
N GLU A 5 -5.42 -17.37 -3.46
CA GLU A 5 -6.78 -17.69 -3.03
C GLU A 5 -7.54 -16.45 -2.52
N CYS A 6 -6.84 -15.50 -1.88
CA CYS A 6 -7.43 -14.26 -1.40
C CYS A 6 -7.79 -13.30 -2.55
N PHE A 7 -6.83 -13.00 -3.44
CA PHE A 7 -6.96 -11.90 -4.39
C PHE A 7 -7.36 -12.32 -5.80
N GLN A 8 -7.04 -13.56 -6.21
CA GLN A 8 -7.39 -14.05 -7.55
C GLN A 8 -8.63 -14.94 -7.52
N ALA A 9 -8.67 -15.93 -6.63
CA ALA A 9 -9.83 -16.82 -6.49
C ALA A 9 -10.98 -16.19 -5.70
N GLN A 10 -10.72 -15.12 -4.95
CA GLN A 10 -11.69 -14.33 -4.20
C GLN A 10 -12.59 -15.22 -3.31
N ARG A 11 -12.00 -16.06 -2.47
CA ARG A 11 -12.73 -16.93 -1.56
C ARG A 11 -13.58 -16.10 -0.59
N ALA A 12 -14.78 -16.59 -0.33
CA ALA A 12 -15.76 -15.85 0.45
C ALA A 12 -15.43 -15.81 1.93
N THR A 13 -14.78 -16.86 2.47
CA THR A 13 -14.47 -16.99 3.90
C THR A 13 -13.00 -17.31 4.16
N LEU A 14 -12.53 -16.97 5.37
CA LEU A 14 -11.16 -17.30 5.80
C LEU A 14 -10.89 -18.80 5.82
N GLY A 15 -11.88 -19.61 6.21
CA GLY A 15 -11.76 -21.05 6.22
C GLY A 15 -11.58 -21.65 4.83
N GLU A 16 -12.39 -21.24 3.87
CA GLU A 16 -12.24 -21.63 2.46
C GLU A 16 -10.88 -21.22 1.91
N LEU A 17 -10.46 -19.97 2.17
CA LEU A 17 -9.19 -19.44 1.74
C LEU A 17 -8.03 -20.31 2.25
N LEU A 18 -7.99 -20.58 3.56
CA LEU A 18 -6.92 -21.37 4.15
C LEU A 18 -6.94 -22.83 3.66
N LEU A 19 -8.14 -23.44 3.57
CA LEU A 19 -8.30 -24.82 3.10
C LEU A 19 -7.78 -24.97 1.67
N HIS A 20 -8.20 -24.08 0.77
CA HIS A 20 -7.77 -24.12 -0.62
C HIS A 20 -6.28 -23.82 -0.78
N ALA A 21 -5.74 -22.83 -0.03
CA ALA A 21 -4.31 -22.56 -0.02
C ALA A 21 -3.49 -23.77 0.39
N LYS A 22 -3.88 -24.45 1.49
CA LYS A 22 -3.21 -25.68 1.94
C LYS A 22 -3.29 -26.81 0.90
N ARG A 23 -4.47 -27.05 0.34
CA ARG A 23 -4.66 -28.06 -0.71
C ARG A 23 -3.81 -27.79 -1.94
N ASN A 24 -3.80 -26.55 -2.40
CA ASN A 24 -3.01 -26.15 -3.57
C ASN A 24 -1.51 -26.25 -3.31
N THR A 25 -1.03 -25.91 -2.12
CA THR A 25 0.37 -26.10 -1.75
C THR A 25 0.78 -27.57 -1.82
N MET A 26 -0.12 -28.50 -1.46
CA MET A 26 0.17 -29.93 -1.56
C MET A 26 0.09 -30.46 -3.01
N LEU A 27 -0.91 -30.00 -3.78
CA LEU A 27 -1.23 -30.59 -5.09
C LEU A 27 -0.42 -29.98 -6.23
N LYS A 28 -0.19 -28.66 -6.19
CA LYS A 28 0.50 -27.92 -7.26
C LYS A 28 2.02 -27.92 -7.14
N GLY A 29 2.55 -28.52 -6.12
CA GLY A 29 3.95 -28.35 -5.78
C GLY A 29 4.93 -28.87 -6.81
N ARG A 30 5.05 -28.27 -7.98
CA ARG A 30 6.23 -28.39 -8.89
C ARG A 30 5.99 -27.93 -10.33
N ASP A 31 4.75 -27.60 -10.74
CA ASP A 31 4.48 -27.45 -12.18
C ASP A 31 4.63 -26.01 -12.70
N ASP A 32 4.73 -25.00 -11.82
CA ASP A 32 4.93 -23.61 -12.24
C ASP A 32 6.39 -23.12 -12.03
N ASP A 33 6.83 -22.19 -12.89
CA ASP A 33 8.19 -21.66 -12.89
C ASP A 33 8.55 -20.92 -11.60
N PHE A 34 7.57 -20.29 -10.96
CA PHE A 34 7.79 -19.57 -9.70
C PHE A 34 8.08 -20.54 -8.57
N SER A 35 7.29 -21.61 -8.43
CA SER A 35 7.51 -22.65 -7.41
C SER A 35 8.85 -23.33 -7.59
N ARG A 36 9.22 -23.64 -8.85
CA ARG A 36 10.55 -24.22 -9.15
C ARG A 36 11.69 -23.26 -8.79
N GLY A 37 11.52 -21.96 -9.07
CA GLY A 37 12.50 -20.94 -8.70
C GLY A 37 12.67 -20.83 -7.18
N MET A 38 11.55 -20.84 -6.44
CA MET A 38 11.56 -20.83 -4.97
C MET A 38 12.21 -22.08 -4.37
N ASP A 39 11.95 -23.27 -4.93
CA ASP A 39 12.59 -24.50 -4.52
C ASP A 39 14.11 -24.49 -4.75
N ALA A 40 14.53 -24.02 -5.90
CA ALA A 40 15.96 -23.84 -6.21
C ALA A 40 16.63 -22.87 -5.24
N ALA A 41 15.96 -21.75 -4.91
CA ALA A 41 16.45 -20.79 -3.94
C ALA A 41 16.52 -21.39 -2.52
N ALA A 42 15.49 -22.12 -2.09
CA ALA A 42 15.46 -22.79 -0.79
C ALA A 42 16.59 -23.82 -0.67
N THR A 43 16.81 -24.65 -1.71
CA THR A 43 17.91 -25.61 -1.76
C THR A 43 19.28 -24.93 -1.71
N ALA A 44 19.44 -23.79 -2.39
CA ALA A 44 20.68 -23.05 -2.38
C ALA A 44 21.00 -22.40 -1.01
N MET A 45 19.98 -22.03 -0.26
CA MET A 45 20.11 -21.42 1.07
C MET A 45 20.25 -22.46 2.19
N ASN A 46 19.70 -23.66 2.01
CA ASN A 46 19.79 -24.75 2.94
C ASN A 46 20.30 -26.03 2.24
N PRO A 47 21.60 -26.23 2.19
CA PRO A 47 22.21 -27.39 1.52
C PRO A 47 21.81 -28.74 2.13
N GLN A 48 21.23 -28.77 3.32
CA GLN A 48 20.75 -29.96 3.99
C GLN A 48 19.25 -30.26 3.76
N SER A 49 18.58 -29.45 2.91
CA SER A 49 17.18 -29.64 2.59
C SER A 49 16.97 -30.79 1.56
N ASP A 50 17.33 -31.98 1.91
CA ASP A 50 17.10 -33.14 1.04
C ASP A 50 15.62 -33.49 0.90
N ASP A 51 14.73 -32.91 1.72
CA ASP A 51 13.30 -33.21 1.72
C ASP A 51 12.42 -31.99 1.85
N LEU A 52 12.40 -31.14 0.79
CA LEU A 52 11.48 -30.00 0.71
C LEU A 52 10.00 -30.39 0.80
N ALA A 53 9.66 -31.65 0.47
CA ALA A 53 8.29 -32.12 0.58
C ALA A 53 7.88 -32.33 2.04
N ALA A 54 8.76 -32.88 2.87
CA ALA A 54 8.54 -33.00 4.30
C ALA A 54 8.46 -31.64 4.98
N GLU A 55 9.35 -30.70 4.65
CA GLU A 55 9.31 -29.34 5.16
C GLU A 55 7.98 -28.64 4.82
N ARG A 56 7.47 -28.79 3.59
CA ARG A 56 6.16 -28.29 3.22
C ARG A 56 5.02 -28.92 4.01
N ALA A 57 5.07 -30.22 4.20
CA ALA A 57 4.06 -30.91 4.98
C ALA A 57 4.06 -30.46 6.45
N GLU A 58 5.23 -30.19 7.03
CA GLU A 58 5.37 -29.63 8.35
C GLU A 58 4.82 -28.20 8.41
N HIS A 59 5.17 -27.32 7.45
CA HIS A 59 4.62 -25.98 7.36
C HIS A 59 3.08 -25.97 7.27
N LEU A 60 2.48 -26.90 6.51
CA LEU A 60 1.03 -27.03 6.43
C LEU A 60 0.38 -27.39 7.77
N ALA A 61 1.07 -28.17 8.59
CA ALA A 61 0.61 -28.52 9.93
C ALA A 61 0.76 -27.33 10.92
N LEU A 62 1.81 -26.50 10.76
CA LEU A 62 2.09 -25.36 11.64
C LEU A 62 1.14 -24.18 11.40
N PHE A 63 0.70 -23.95 10.16
CA PHE A 63 -0.20 -22.81 9.86
C PHE A 63 -1.66 -23.19 10.19
N ASN A 64 -2.18 -22.64 11.26
CA ASN A 64 -3.55 -22.83 11.70
C ASN A 64 -4.32 -21.51 11.72
N LEU A 65 -5.60 -21.56 11.42
CA LEU A 65 -6.51 -20.43 11.56
C LEU A 65 -6.86 -20.27 13.04
N LEU A 66 -6.50 -19.12 13.60
CA LEU A 66 -6.96 -18.69 14.92
C LEU A 66 -8.10 -17.71 14.73
N GLY A 67 -9.33 -18.15 14.97
CA GLY A 67 -10.52 -17.34 14.80
C GLY A 67 -11.66 -18.10 14.12
N ASP A 68 -12.66 -17.34 13.67
CA ASP A 68 -13.85 -17.90 13.01
C ASP A 68 -13.56 -18.21 11.53
N PRO A 69 -13.62 -19.49 11.12
CA PRO A 69 -13.42 -19.87 9.72
C PRO A 69 -14.55 -19.37 8.80
N LEU A 70 -15.71 -19.03 9.34
CA LEU A 70 -16.85 -18.49 8.58
C LEU A 70 -16.77 -16.97 8.40
N LEU A 71 -15.77 -16.30 8.98
CA LEU A 71 -15.56 -14.87 8.78
C LEU A 71 -15.44 -14.56 7.29
N ARG A 72 -16.34 -13.73 6.79
CA ARG A 72 -16.37 -13.30 5.41
C ARG A 72 -15.27 -12.28 5.12
N ILE A 73 -14.65 -12.43 3.97
CA ILE A 73 -13.63 -11.49 3.47
C ILE A 73 -14.33 -10.52 2.53
N ALA A 74 -14.36 -9.25 2.90
CA ALA A 74 -14.84 -8.20 2.01
C ALA A 74 -13.82 -8.01 0.87
N GLN A 75 -14.26 -8.23 -0.37
CA GLN A 75 -13.44 -8.03 -1.56
C GLN A 75 -13.61 -6.62 -2.08
N PRO A 76 -12.52 -5.90 -2.38
CA PRO A 76 -12.62 -4.58 -2.96
C PRO A 76 -13.17 -4.62 -4.38
N GLY A 77 -14.04 -3.69 -4.70
CA GLY A 77 -14.33 -3.34 -6.06
C GLY A 77 -13.13 -2.65 -6.72
N GLN A 78 -13.22 -2.41 -8.02
CA GLN A 78 -12.12 -1.83 -8.79
C GLN A 78 -12.31 -0.34 -9.02
N VAL A 79 -11.21 0.42 -8.88
CA VAL A 79 -11.09 1.80 -9.36
C VAL A 79 -10.09 1.83 -10.50
N LEU A 80 -10.51 2.37 -11.65
CA LEU A 80 -9.64 2.61 -12.80
C LEU A 80 -9.31 4.11 -12.86
N LEU A 81 -8.02 4.43 -12.75
CA LEU A 81 -7.53 5.81 -12.75
C LEU A 81 -7.12 6.24 -14.16
N GLN A 82 -7.55 7.44 -14.53
CA GLN A 82 -7.08 8.18 -15.68
C GLN A 82 -6.27 9.38 -15.17
N THR A 83 -4.96 9.31 -15.31
CA THR A 83 -4.04 10.33 -14.83
C THR A 83 -2.78 10.38 -15.66
N VAL A 84 -2.02 11.46 -15.54
CA VAL A 84 -0.71 11.56 -16.17
C VAL A 84 0.31 10.71 -15.41
N THR A 85 1.25 10.10 -16.14
CA THR A 85 2.34 9.32 -15.55
C THR A 85 3.47 10.18 -14.99
N THR A 86 3.46 11.48 -15.25
CA THR A 86 4.47 12.45 -14.80
C THR A 86 3.81 13.76 -14.43
N ALA A 87 4.18 14.33 -13.28
CA ALA A 87 3.80 15.66 -12.83
C ALA A 87 5.02 16.43 -12.30
N THR A 88 4.89 17.73 -12.09
CA THR A 88 5.95 18.60 -11.54
C THR A 88 5.60 19.03 -10.13
N ALA A 89 6.56 19.07 -9.23
CA ALA A 89 6.39 19.59 -7.89
C ALA A 89 5.95 21.05 -7.92
N GLY A 90 4.97 21.42 -7.10
CA GLY A 90 4.34 22.74 -7.06
C GLY A 90 3.21 22.93 -8.08
N GLU A 91 2.97 21.98 -8.97
CA GLU A 91 1.85 22.02 -9.92
C GLU A 91 0.62 21.29 -9.36
N ARG A 92 -0.50 21.46 -10.06
CA ARG A 92 -1.75 20.75 -9.77
C ARG A 92 -1.87 19.52 -10.66
N LEU A 93 -2.20 18.39 -10.06
CA LEU A 93 -2.41 17.12 -10.73
C LEU A 93 -3.92 16.88 -10.87
N GLU A 94 -4.40 16.84 -12.10
CA GLU A 94 -5.79 16.48 -12.39
C GLU A 94 -5.91 14.95 -12.46
N ILE A 95 -6.91 14.43 -11.76
CA ILE A 95 -7.16 13.00 -11.60
C ILE A 95 -8.63 12.75 -11.89
N SER A 96 -8.89 11.82 -12.76
CA SER A 96 -10.24 11.29 -13.00
C SER A 96 -10.20 9.77 -12.97
N GLY A 97 -11.34 9.15 -12.78
CA GLY A 97 -11.43 7.69 -12.78
C GLY A 97 -12.85 7.20 -12.73
N THR A 98 -12.95 5.89 -12.87
CA THR A 98 -14.20 5.16 -12.67
C THR A 98 -14.07 4.21 -11.50
N SER A 99 -15.16 4.04 -10.77
CA SER A 99 -15.26 3.16 -9.61
C SER A 99 -16.45 2.23 -9.79
N SER A 100 -16.32 0.99 -9.35
CA SER A 100 -17.45 0.06 -9.27
C SER A 100 -18.38 0.32 -8.09
N VAL A 101 -18.05 1.31 -7.25
CA VAL A 101 -18.79 1.69 -6.04
C VAL A 101 -18.95 3.21 -6.03
N ASP A 102 -20.15 3.69 -5.73
CA ASP A 102 -20.43 5.09 -5.46
C ASP A 102 -20.20 5.42 -3.99
N GLY A 103 -19.79 6.66 -3.70
CA GLY A 103 -19.60 7.16 -2.36
C GLY A 103 -18.35 8.02 -2.18
N ARG A 104 -17.91 8.13 -0.94
CA ARG A 104 -16.77 8.98 -0.58
C ARG A 104 -15.47 8.48 -1.18
N CYS A 105 -14.90 9.25 -2.07
CA CYS A 105 -13.65 8.97 -2.77
C CYS A 105 -12.49 9.72 -2.12
N THR A 106 -11.56 9.00 -1.53
CA THR A 106 -10.31 9.55 -0.98
C THR A 106 -9.15 9.24 -1.92
N CYS A 107 -8.48 10.28 -2.40
CA CYS A 107 -7.29 10.16 -3.23
C CYS A 107 -6.06 10.66 -2.47
N GLU A 108 -5.01 9.86 -2.46
CA GLU A 108 -3.73 10.16 -1.81
C GLU A 108 -2.58 10.09 -2.82
N LEU A 109 -1.73 11.12 -2.82
CA LEU A 109 -0.41 11.05 -3.43
C LEU A 109 0.58 10.59 -2.38
N VAL A 110 1.24 9.45 -2.62
CA VAL A 110 2.16 8.85 -1.67
C VAL A 110 3.53 8.59 -2.30
N VAL A 111 4.58 8.75 -1.50
CA VAL A 111 5.92 8.33 -1.89
C VAL A 111 5.98 6.80 -1.95
N ARG A 112 6.68 6.24 -2.91
CA ARG A 112 6.97 4.80 -2.91
C ARG A 112 7.68 4.41 -1.62
N ARG A 113 7.29 3.28 -1.04
CA ARG A 113 7.82 2.83 0.26
C ARG A 113 9.34 2.67 0.27
N ASP A 114 9.93 2.23 -0.84
CA ASP A 114 11.39 2.10 -0.98
C ASP A 114 12.13 3.45 -1.10
N ARG A 115 11.37 4.55 -1.19
CA ARG A 115 11.88 5.93 -1.29
C ARG A 115 11.48 6.79 -0.10
N LEU A 116 10.75 6.24 0.85
CA LEU A 116 10.41 6.94 2.08
C LEU A 116 11.68 7.12 2.92
N THR A 117 12.06 8.40 3.13
CA THR A 117 13.19 8.76 3.99
C THR A 117 12.68 9.50 5.21
N PHE A 118 12.85 8.91 6.37
CA PHE A 118 12.56 9.54 7.64
C PHE A 118 13.79 9.39 8.54
N ARG A 119 14.21 10.49 9.14
CA ARG A 119 15.28 10.48 10.16
C ARG A 119 14.64 10.70 11.52
N PRO A 120 14.53 9.67 12.35
CA PRO A 120 14.02 9.85 13.69
C PRO A 120 14.92 10.79 14.49
N PRO A 121 14.38 11.59 15.40
CA PRO A 121 15.19 12.37 16.32
C PRO A 121 16.10 11.45 17.14
N PRO A 122 17.32 11.91 17.51
CA PRO A 122 18.19 11.15 18.40
C PRO A 122 17.50 10.93 19.74
N ARG A 123 17.71 9.75 20.31
CA ARG A 123 17.13 9.36 21.60
C ARG A 123 18.19 8.67 22.43
N ASP A 124 18.50 9.23 23.61
CA ASP A 124 19.54 8.71 24.48
C ASP A 124 19.08 7.54 25.34
N ALA A 125 17.79 7.50 25.71
CA ALA A 125 17.20 6.45 26.51
C ALA A 125 15.74 6.18 26.11
N TYR A 126 15.24 4.99 26.44
CA TYR A 126 13.83 4.66 26.40
C TYR A 126 13.22 4.96 27.77
N LEU A 127 12.18 5.81 27.78
CA LEU A 127 11.45 6.18 28.98
C LEU A 127 9.97 5.75 28.82
N GLU A 128 9.42 5.15 29.86
CA GLU A 128 8.03 4.63 29.86
C GLU A 128 7.02 5.61 30.47
N ASP A 129 7.37 6.90 30.59
CA ASP A 129 6.42 7.92 31.00
C ASP A 129 5.46 8.30 29.86
N ALA A 130 4.29 8.83 30.21
CA ALA A 130 3.23 9.12 29.26
C ALA A 130 3.62 10.15 28.16
N ALA A 131 4.48 11.12 28.49
CA ALA A 131 4.94 12.12 27.53
C ALA A 131 5.88 11.50 26.50
N SER A 132 6.86 10.73 26.96
CA SER A 132 7.80 10.01 26.09
C SER A 132 7.11 8.99 25.21
N LEU A 133 6.09 8.28 25.70
CA LEU A 133 5.30 7.34 24.90
C LEU A 133 4.50 8.07 23.81
N ALA A 134 3.94 9.24 24.09
CA ALA A 134 3.25 10.07 23.11
C ALA A 134 4.21 10.56 22.01
N ASP A 135 5.42 10.96 22.36
CA ASP A 135 6.46 11.34 21.40
C ASP A 135 6.90 10.17 20.53
N TYR A 136 7.05 8.96 21.10
CA TYR A 136 7.37 7.75 20.34
C TYR A 136 6.26 7.41 19.35
N GLU A 137 5.00 7.52 19.75
CA GLU A 137 3.87 7.30 18.86
C GLU A 137 3.84 8.32 17.72
N GLN A 138 4.11 9.59 17.99
CA GLN A 138 4.21 10.62 16.97
C GLN A 138 5.33 10.34 15.97
N VAL A 139 6.52 9.99 16.45
CA VAL A 139 7.67 9.60 15.60
C VAL A 139 7.32 8.37 14.75
N TYR A 140 6.66 7.38 15.35
CA TYR A 140 6.21 6.19 14.62
C TYR A 140 5.22 6.52 13.49
N ARG A 141 4.23 7.37 13.78
CA ARG A 141 3.27 7.84 12.76
C ARG A 141 3.97 8.57 11.61
N GLN A 142 4.87 9.49 11.92
CA GLN A 142 5.63 10.23 10.89
C GLN A 142 6.54 9.31 10.07
N ALA A 143 7.20 8.36 10.71
CA ALA A 143 8.07 7.39 10.04
C ALA A 143 7.32 6.46 9.09
N ASN A 144 6.03 6.24 9.34
CA ASN A 144 5.20 5.32 8.55
C ASN A 144 4.18 6.02 7.64
N ASP A 145 4.12 7.35 7.63
CA ASP A 145 3.22 8.10 6.75
C ASP A 145 3.91 8.47 5.44
N PRO A 146 3.60 7.77 4.34
CA PRO A 146 4.17 8.07 3.03
C PRO A 146 3.40 9.17 2.29
N ARG A 147 2.35 9.77 2.88
CA ARG A 147 1.46 10.71 2.21
C ARG A 147 2.14 12.06 1.99
N LEU A 148 2.14 12.49 0.75
CA LEU A 148 2.53 13.84 0.35
C LEU A 148 1.34 14.79 0.37
N ASN A 149 0.19 14.32 -0.08
CA ASN A 149 -1.06 15.06 -0.05
C ASN A 149 -2.26 14.10 -0.12
N SER A 150 -3.42 14.55 0.35
CA SER A 150 -4.67 13.80 0.32
C SER A 150 -5.83 14.74 0.06
N LYS A 151 -6.79 14.29 -0.73
CA LYS A 151 -8.02 15.04 -1.01
C LYS A 151 -9.21 14.09 -1.14
N GLN A 152 -10.39 14.60 -0.79
CA GLN A 152 -11.64 13.87 -0.89
C GLN A 152 -12.56 14.50 -1.91
N THR A 153 -13.36 13.66 -2.57
CA THR A 153 -14.46 14.00 -3.45
C THR A 153 -15.53 12.91 -3.33
N GLU A 154 -16.59 13.00 -4.12
CA GLU A 154 -17.59 11.94 -4.24
C GLU A 154 -17.45 11.24 -5.59
N ALA A 155 -17.60 9.92 -5.58
CA ALA A 155 -17.84 9.13 -6.79
C ALA A 155 -19.35 8.99 -6.97
N VAL A 156 -19.87 9.48 -8.09
CA VAL A 156 -21.30 9.47 -8.43
C VAL A 156 -21.47 8.84 -9.80
N ASP A 157 -22.41 7.92 -9.93
CA ASP A 157 -22.65 7.14 -11.16
C ASP A 157 -21.35 6.46 -11.66
N GLY A 158 -20.54 5.99 -10.74
CA GLY A 158 -19.27 5.32 -11.04
C GLY A 158 -18.16 6.25 -11.53
N VAL A 159 -18.29 7.57 -11.42
CA VAL A 159 -17.29 8.53 -11.94
C VAL A 159 -16.87 9.51 -10.86
N PHE A 160 -15.59 9.86 -10.84
CA PHE A 160 -15.07 10.93 -10.00
C PHE A 160 -14.00 11.75 -10.73
N THR A 161 -13.88 13.00 -10.34
CA THR A 161 -12.82 13.92 -10.77
C THR A 161 -12.38 14.76 -9.60
N LEU A 162 -11.09 14.96 -9.46
CA LEU A 162 -10.51 15.86 -8.46
C LEU A 162 -9.15 16.40 -8.94
N SER A 163 -8.75 17.52 -8.36
CA SER A 163 -7.40 18.05 -8.54
C SER A 163 -6.65 18.03 -7.21
N LEU A 164 -5.38 17.63 -7.23
CA LEU A 164 -4.54 17.46 -6.06
C LEU A 164 -3.24 18.27 -6.25
N ASP A 165 -2.91 19.13 -5.29
CA ASP A 165 -1.70 19.94 -5.35
C ASP A 165 -0.49 19.06 -5.00
N VAL A 166 0.54 19.10 -5.86
CA VAL A 166 1.79 18.38 -5.64
C VAL A 166 2.71 19.26 -4.78
N PRO A 167 3.14 18.81 -3.59
CA PRO A 167 4.03 19.60 -2.75
C PRO A 167 5.31 20.02 -3.48
N ILE A 168 5.80 21.23 -3.17
CA ILE A 168 6.96 21.83 -3.88
C ILE A 168 8.27 21.04 -3.67
N ASP A 169 8.37 20.33 -2.58
CA ASP A 169 9.50 19.48 -2.21
C ASP A 169 9.35 18.03 -2.66
N ALA A 170 8.19 17.65 -3.20
CA ALA A 170 7.94 16.32 -3.71
C ALA A 170 8.83 16.00 -4.90
N HIS A 171 9.36 14.78 -4.98
CA HIS A 171 10.11 14.31 -6.13
C HIS A 171 10.26 12.80 -6.15
N GLY A 172 10.51 12.26 -7.34
CA GLY A 172 10.79 10.83 -7.53
C GLY A 172 9.56 10.00 -7.84
N PRO A 173 9.66 8.67 -7.73
CA PRO A 173 8.55 7.77 -7.97
C PRO A 173 7.55 7.82 -6.82
N CYS A 174 6.29 8.05 -7.17
CA CYS A 174 5.14 8.13 -6.28
C CYS A 174 4.02 7.23 -6.79
N HIS A 175 3.00 7.02 -5.96
CA HIS A 175 1.75 6.37 -6.35
C HIS A 175 0.58 7.30 -6.00
N LEU A 176 -0.41 7.31 -6.88
CA LEU A 176 -1.76 7.72 -6.52
C LEU A 176 -2.49 6.49 -5.98
N ARG A 177 -3.10 6.61 -4.82
CA ARG A 177 -3.96 5.60 -4.25
C ARG A 177 -5.36 6.18 -4.11
N VAL A 178 -6.35 5.43 -4.53
CA VAL A 178 -7.76 5.83 -4.42
C VAL A 178 -8.52 4.76 -3.66
N PHE A 179 -9.30 5.22 -2.71
CA PHE A 179 -10.23 4.42 -1.94
C PHE A 179 -11.61 5.06 -2.06
N VAL A 180 -12.59 4.28 -2.52
CA VAL A 180 -13.99 4.70 -2.57
C VAL A 180 -14.78 3.87 -1.57
N GLU A 181 -15.42 4.55 -0.63
CA GLU A 181 -16.22 3.96 0.44
C GLU A 181 -17.70 4.17 0.14
N GLY A 182 -18.41 3.11 -0.16
CA GLY A 182 -19.85 3.07 -0.29
C GLY A 182 -20.54 2.63 1.00
N HIS A 183 -21.85 2.33 0.92
CA HIS A 183 -22.63 1.94 2.08
C HIS A 183 -22.20 0.56 2.65
N ASP A 184 -22.11 -0.46 1.80
CA ASP A 184 -21.81 -1.84 2.20
C ASP A 184 -20.62 -2.44 1.41
N SER A 185 -19.92 -1.61 0.66
CA SER A 185 -18.86 -2.04 -0.23
C SER A 185 -17.79 -0.95 -0.35
N PHE A 186 -16.63 -1.33 -0.84
CA PHE A 186 -15.58 -0.37 -1.13
C PHE A 186 -14.83 -0.76 -2.41
N ALA A 187 -14.18 0.21 -3.04
CA ALA A 187 -13.34 0.00 -4.20
C ALA A 187 -11.98 0.64 -4.01
N ILE A 188 -10.95 0.03 -4.59
CA ILE A 188 -9.57 0.51 -4.53
C ILE A 188 -8.95 0.57 -5.90
N GLY A 189 -8.02 1.50 -6.08
CA GLY A 189 -7.19 1.59 -7.28
C GLY A 189 -5.91 2.34 -7.02
N SER A 190 -4.93 2.14 -7.89
CA SER A 190 -3.67 2.88 -7.83
C SER A 190 -3.07 3.09 -9.20
N ALA A 191 -2.28 4.15 -9.34
CA ALA A 191 -1.51 4.45 -10.53
C ALA A 191 -0.13 4.99 -10.16
N ASP A 192 0.89 4.65 -10.95
CA ASP A 192 2.23 5.17 -10.79
C ASP A 192 2.33 6.58 -11.37
N VAL A 193 2.96 7.48 -10.62
CA VAL A 193 3.25 8.85 -11.04
C VAL A 193 4.68 9.21 -10.69
N LYS A 194 5.43 9.75 -11.64
CA LYS A 194 6.78 10.27 -11.40
C LYS A 194 6.73 11.77 -11.20
N ILE A 195 7.13 12.24 -10.02
CA ILE A 195 7.20 13.67 -9.72
C ILE A 195 8.58 14.22 -10.13
N LYS A 196 8.60 15.20 -11.01
CA LYS A 196 9.79 15.98 -11.36
C LYS A 196 9.98 17.10 -10.34
N ARG A 197 11.23 17.41 -10.01
CA ARG A 197 11.53 18.54 -9.12
C ARG A 197 11.05 19.85 -9.71
N ALA A 198 10.58 20.75 -8.86
CA ALA A 198 10.26 22.12 -9.26
C ALA A 198 11.51 22.83 -9.82
N PRO A 199 11.36 23.73 -10.81
CA PRO A 199 12.44 24.61 -11.23
C PRO A 199 13.00 25.41 -10.05
N ARG A 200 14.31 25.64 -9.99
CA ARG A 200 14.99 26.34 -8.88
C ARG A 200 14.41 27.73 -8.57
N ALA A 201 13.87 28.42 -9.56
CA ALA A 201 13.23 29.73 -9.40
C ALA A 201 11.94 29.65 -8.54
N SER A 202 11.14 28.62 -8.70
CA SER A 202 9.87 28.42 -7.95
C SER A 202 10.11 28.07 -6.47
N ILE A 203 11.19 27.36 -6.17
CA ILE A 203 11.57 27.03 -4.79
C ILE A 203 11.95 28.28 -3.98
N LYS A 204 12.69 29.22 -4.61
CA LYS A 204 13.06 30.50 -3.97
C LYS A 204 11.83 31.36 -3.67
N ALA A 205 10.86 31.45 -4.57
CA ALA A 205 9.64 32.22 -4.37
C ALA A 205 8.76 31.67 -3.23
N ALA A 206 8.68 30.34 -3.07
CA ALA A 206 7.93 29.72 -1.99
C ALA A 206 8.57 29.95 -0.61
N GLN A 207 9.89 30.01 -0.51
CA GLN A 207 10.63 30.26 0.74
C GLN A 207 10.55 31.72 1.20
N THR A 208 10.48 32.69 0.27
CA THR A 208 10.33 34.12 0.59
C THR A 208 8.89 34.48 1.00
N GLY A 209 7.86 33.80 0.49
CA GLY A 209 6.47 34.06 0.84
C GLY A 209 6.03 33.57 2.24
N THR A 210 6.83 32.75 2.90
CA THR A 210 6.55 32.26 4.27
C THR A 210 7.15 33.18 5.35
N ALA A 211 8.14 34.01 5.00
CA ALA A 211 8.79 34.94 5.94
C ALA A 211 7.96 36.22 6.23
N ASP A 212 7.05 36.62 5.34
CA ASP A 212 6.25 37.85 5.45
C ASP A 212 4.91 37.67 6.20
N ARG A 213 4.63 36.53 6.82
CA ARG A 213 3.37 36.30 7.57
C ARG A 213 3.51 36.26 9.09
N HIS A 214 4.66 36.67 9.60
CA HIS A 214 4.93 36.73 11.06
C HIS A 214 5.43 38.11 11.50
N GLU A 215 4.88 39.20 10.97
CA GLU A 215 4.94 40.54 11.58
C GLU A 215 3.55 41.05 11.94
#